data_209bdf1f964b26c84eb07b7dd0043eb6
#
_entry.id   209bdf1f964b26c84eb07b7dd0043eb6
#
_cell.length_a   1.000
_cell.length_b   1.000
_cell.length_c   1.000
_cell.angle_alpha   90.00
_cell.angle_beta   90.00
_cell.angle_gamma   90.00
#
_symmetry.space_group_name_H-M   'P 1'
#
loop_
_entity.id
_entity.type
_entity.pdbx_description
1 polymer ?
#
loop_
_entity_poly.entity_id
_entity_poly.type
_entity_poly.pdbx_seq_one_letter_code
_entity_poly.pdbx_strand_id
1 'polypeptide(L)'
;HQFDGGFVYESEYEDQRYSEWGTVLFDFSKPHVISFLRSAVDFWLTYYHFDGVRYDAVANLIYRNGNTNDAVNESGIWFLKTCNYAIQKRHPNVMLIAEDSSNYLKVTAPVEYGGLGFDYKWDLGWMNDTLDYLSVPPAQRPGVHTKISFSMSYFYNDIYLLPFSHDEVVHGKKTIIDKIAGNYEEKFHQLRTLYLYMFTHPGKKLNFMGNELAEFKEWDEKKQLGWNLLTYPAHDAFWNYFRVL
;
A
#
# COMPACT_ATOMS: atom_id res chain seq x y z
N HIS A 1 3.32 -25.86 8.96
CA HIS A 1 2.56 -26.46 10.04
C HIS A 1 2.28 -27.93 9.74
N GLN A 2 3.12 -28.81 10.23
CA GLN A 2 3.14 -30.24 9.90
C GLN A 2 2.88 -31.05 11.19
N PHE A 3 1.67 -31.01 11.68
CA PHE A 3 1.33 -31.79 12.89
C PHE A 3 1.39 -33.29 12.65
N ASP A 4 0.95 -33.74 11.49
CA ASP A 4 0.89 -35.15 11.06
C ASP A 4 1.90 -35.49 9.96
N GLY A 5 2.86 -34.61 9.70
CA GLY A 5 3.83 -34.72 8.61
C GLY A 5 3.39 -34.06 7.30
N GLY A 6 2.12 -33.65 7.17
CA GLY A 6 1.57 -32.94 6.01
C GLY A 6 1.59 -31.41 6.17
N PHE A 7 1.55 -30.70 5.07
CA PHE A 7 1.41 -29.23 5.06
C PHE A 7 -0.07 -28.83 5.19
N VAL A 8 -0.43 -28.13 6.27
CA VAL A 8 -1.84 -27.76 6.53
C VAL A 8 -2.22 -26.54 5.70
N TYR A 9 -1.42 -25.48 5.69
CA TYR A 9 -1.76 -24.21 5.05
C TYR A 9 -1.00 -23.95 3.76
N GLU A 10 0.21 -24.48 3.65
CA GLU A 10 1.16 -24.27 2.57
C GLU A 10 1.01 -25.33 1.46
N SER A 11 1.55 -25.05 0.29
CA SER A 11 1.67 -26.03 -0.80
C SER A 11 2.65 -27.17 -0.42
N GLU A 12 2.34 -28.38 -0.87
CA GLU A 12 3.28 -29.52 -0.80
C GLU A 12 4.46 -29.33 -1.75
N TYR A 13 4.27 -28.55 -2.82
CA TYR A 13 5.32 -28.24 -3.79
C TYR A 13 6.21 -27.11 -3.29
N GLU A 14 7.50 -27.36 -3.22
CA GLU A 14 8.48 -26.44 -2.65
C GLU A 14 8.59 -25.15 -3.45
N ASP A 15 8.50 -25.23 -4.78
CA ASP A 15 8.54 -24.11 -5.73
C ASP A 15 7.33 -23.16 -5.63
N GLN A 16 6.29 -23.55 -4.90
CA GLN A 16 5.06 -22.76 -4.69
C GLN A 16 4.88 -22.33 -3.23
N ARG A 17 5.82 -22.66 -2.37
CA ARG A 17 5.69 -22.49 -0.91
C ARG A 17 6.17 -21.16 -0.38
N TYR A 18 7.12 -20.53 -1.05
CA TYR A 18 7.78 -19.35 -0.53
C TYR A 18 7.65 -18.17 -1.47
N SER A 19 7.46 -16.96 -0.89
CA SER A 19 7.56 -15.70 -1.62
C SER A 19 9.04 -15.35 -1.90
N GLU A 20 9.25 -14.30 -2.68
CA GLU A 20 10.58 -13.73 -2.92
C GLU A 20 11.31 -13.27 -1.63
N TRP A 21 10.56 -12.99 -0.56
CA TRP A 21 11.08 -12.62 0.76
C TRP A 21 11.30 -13.83 1.69
N GLY A 22 11.08 -15.05 1.21
CA GLY A 22 11.17 -16.27 2.02
C GLY A 22 10.01 -16.48 2.99
N THR A 23 8.93 -15.72 2.90
CA THR A 23 7.72 -15.94 3.69
C THR A 23 6.90 -17.07 3.10
N VAL A 24 6.24 -17.85 3.96
CA VAL A 24 5.41 -18.97 3.56
C VAL A 24 4.10 -18.47 2.96
N LEU A 25 3.77 -18.96 1.77
CA LEU A 25 2.53 -18.63 1.06
C LEU A 25 1.41 -19.61 1.42
N PHE A 26 0.19 -19.11 1.48
CA PHE A 26 -1.00 -19.93 1.62
C PHE A 26 -1.34 -20.65 0.32
N ASP A 27 -1.76 -21.91 0.44
CA ASP A 27 -2.29 -22.68 -0.69
C ASP A 27 -3.80 -22.45 -0.83
N PHE A 28 -4.18 -21.58 -1.74
CA PHE A 28 -5.58 -21.23 -2.01
C PHE A 28 -6.37 -22.32 -2.74
N SER A 29 -5.76 -23.45 -3.09
CA SER A 29 -6.49 -24.64 -3.57
C SER A 29 -7.16 -25.41 -2.43
N LYS A 30 -6.76 -25.15 -1.18
CA LYS A 30 -7.24 -25.83 0.03
C LYS A 30 -8.48 -25.14 0.62
N PRO A 31 -9.66 -25.79 0.66
CA PRO A 31 -10.89 -25.15 1.16
C PRO A 31 -10.81 -24.65 2.60
N HIS A 32 -10.07 -25.35 3.46
CA HIS A 32 -9.90 -24.94 4.86
C HIS A 32 -9.03 -23.68 5.00
N VAL A 33 -8.06 -23.45 4.11
CA VAL A 33 -7.27 -22.21 4.06
C VAL A 33 -8.17 -21.04 3.70
N ILE A 34 -8.99 -21.19 2.68
CA ILE A 34 -9.97 -20.17 2.26
C ILE A 34 -10.94 -19.86 3.40
N SER A 35 -11.49 -20.90 4.05
CA SER A 35 -12.39 -20.74 5.20
C SER A 35 -11.72 -20.02 6.36
N PHE A 36 -10.48 -20.38 6.69
CA PHE A 36 -9.70 -19.73 7.75
C PHE A 36 -9.49 -18.22 7.47
N LEU A 37 -8.98 -17.88 6.31
CA LEU A 37 -8.69 -16.49 5.97
C LEU A 37 -9.95 -15.63 5.88
N ARG A 38 -11.02 -16.17 5.27
CA ARG A 38 -12.31 -15.49 5.21
C ARG A 38 -12.92 -15.28 6.59
N SER A 39 -12.83 -16.27 7.47
CA SER A 39 -13.29 -16.15 8.85
C SER A 39 -12.46 -15.13 9.64
N ALA A 40 -11.16 -15.03 9.39
CA ALA A 40 -10.31 -14.05 10.03
C ALA A 40 -10.74 -12.62 9.66
N VAL A 41 -10.99 -12.35 8.38
CA VAL A 41 -11.50 -11.03 7.95
C VAL A 41 -12.85 -10.73 8.60
N ASP A 42 -13.79 -11.64 8.53
CA ASP A 42 -15.12 -11.49 9.11
C ASP A 42 -15.09 -11.28 10.63
N PHE A 43 -14.19 -11.98 11.33
CA PHE A 43 -13.98 -11.83 12.77
C PHE A 43 -13.58 -10.40 13.16
N TRP A 44 -12.59 -9.82 12.49
CA TRP A 44 -12.15 -8.46 12.78
C TRP A 44 -13.23 -7.42 12.49
N LEU A 45 -13.97 -7.57 11.41
CA LEU A 45 -15.07 -6.68 11.05
C LEU A 45 -16.26 -6.80 12.00
N THR A 46 -16.61 -8.05 12.43
CA THR A 46 -17.78 -8.30 13.27
C THR A 46 -17.54 -7.94 14.74
N TYR A 47 -16.41 -8.36 15.31
CA TYR A 47 -16.18 -8.24 16.75
C TYR A 47 -15.41 -6.99 17.15
N TYR A 48 -14.55 -6.49 16.26
CA TYR A 48 -13.75 -5.30 16.53
C TYR A 48 -14.24 -4.05 15.78
N HIS A 49 -15.25 -4.22 14.92
CA HIS A 49 -15.91 -3.12 14.20
C HIS A 49 -14.95 -2.25 13.39
N PHE A 50 -13.95 -2.86 12.75
CA PHE A 50 -13.09 -2.14 11.83
C PHE A 50 -13.88 -1.64 10.61
N ASP A 51 -13.52 -0.46 10.10
CA ASP A 51 -14.15 0.17 8.95
C ASP A 51 -13.60 -0.33 7.61
N GLY A 52 -12.56 -1.17 7.64
CA GLY A 52 -11.99 -1.77 6.44
C GLY A 52 -10.81 -2.69 6.74
N VAL A 53 -10.33 -3.35 5.68
CA VAL A 53 -9.20 -4.28 5.73
C VAL A 53 -8.27 -4.00 4.55
N ARG A 54 -6.98 -3.88 4.82
CA ARG A 54 -5.94 -3.87 3.79
C ARG A 54 -5.39 -5.28 3.61
N TYR A 55 -5.37 -5.76 2.38
CA TYR A 55 -4.70 -6.98 1.99
C TYR A 55 -3.28 -6.64 1.56
N ASP A 56 -2.33 -7.23 2.25
CA ASP A 56 -0.90 -7.06 2.03
C ASP A 56 -0.42 -7.89 0.84
N ALA A 57 0.51 -7.36 0.04
CA ALA A 57 1.18 -8.06 -1.05
C ALA A 57 0.24 -8.87 -1.96
N VAL A 58 -0.84 -8.25 -2.45
CA VAL A 58 -1.88 -8.92 -3.24
C VAL A 58 -1.32 -9.56 -4.53
N ALA A 59 -0.21 -9.04 -5.07
CA ALA A 59 0.49 -9.66 -6.19
C ALA A 59 0.87 -11.13 -5.91
N ASN A 60 1.19 -11.49 -4.64
CA ASN A 60 1.48 -12.86 -4.24
C ASN A 60 0.25 -13.80 -4.23
N LEU A 61 -0.95 -13.23 -4.27
CA LEU A 61 -2.19 -13.99 -4.41
C LEU A 61 -2.58 -14.11 -5.89
N ILE A 62 -2.26 -13.08 -6.68
CA ILE A 62 -2.61 -12.99 -8.10
C ILE A 62 -1.67 -13.85 -8.96
N TYR A 63 -0.37 -13.81 -8.68
CA TYR A 63 0.64 -14.51 -9.47
C TYR A 63 1.31 -15.60 -8.64
N ARG A 64 1.76 -16.65 -9.31
CA ARG A 64 2.58 -17.67 -8.66
C ARG A 64 3.88 -17.03 -8.15
N ASN A 65 4.24 -17.34 -6.94
CA ASN A 65 5.42 -16.79 -6.25
C ASN A 65 5.48 -15.24 -6.16
N GLY A 66 4.36 -14.55 -6.41
CA GLY A 66 4.29 -13.08 -6.45
C GLY A 66 4.96 -12.43 -7.66
N ASN A 67 5.50 -13.21 -8.57
CA ASN A 67 6.21 -12.70 -9.74
C ASN A 67 5.24 -12.44 -10.90
N THR A 68 5.12 -11.20 -11.34
CA THR A 68 4.24 -10.78 -12.43
C THR A 68 4.59 -11.37 -13.79
N ASN A 69 5.77 -11.97 -13.95
CA ASN A 69 6.17 -12.70 -15.14
C ASN A 69 5.73 -14.17 -15.11
N ASP A 70 5.29 -14.67 -13.96
CA ASP A 70 4.80 -16.03 -13.80
C ASP A 70 3.31 -16.13 -14.16
N ALA A 71 2.83 -17.36 -14.22
CA ALA A 71 1.42 -17.62 -14.50
C ALA A 71 0.52 -17.09 -13.37
N VAL A 72 -0.67 -16.65 -13.74
CA VAL A 72 -1.73 -16.26 -12.80
C VAL A 72 -2.10 -17.44 -11.92
N ASN A 73 -2.29 -17.19 -10.64
CA ASN A 73 -2.77 -18.13 -9.66
C ASN A 73 -4.30 -18.11 -9.63
N GLU A 74 -4.93 -18.97 -10.41
CA GLU A 74 -6.40 -19.03 -10.53
C GLU A 74 -7.09 -19.26 -9.17
N SER A 75 -6.50 -20.07 -8.29
CA SER A 75 -7.01 -20.30 -6.94
C SER A 75 -6.97 -19.06 -6.07
N GLY A 76 -5.90 -18.27 -6.17
CA GLY A 76 -5.76 -16.98 -5.49
C GLY A 76 -6.77 -15.95 -6.01
N ILE A 77 -6.94 -15.86 -7.33
CA ILE A 77 -7.97 -15.02 -7.95
C ILE A 77 -9.37 -15.41 -7.47
N TRP A 78 -9.67 -16.71 -7.47
CA TRP A 78 -10.96 -17.22 -7.00
C TRP A 78 -11.19 -16.88 -5.52
N PHE A 79 -10.18 -17.06 -4.68
CA PHE A 79 -10.24 -16.65 -3.27
C PHE A 79 -10.56 -15.16 -3.13
N LEU A 80 -9.79 -14.28 -3.79
CA LEU A 80 -10.01 -12.83 -3.72
C LEU A 80 -11.44 -12.45 -4.11
N LYS A 81 -11.92 -12.92 -5.26
CA LYS A 81 -13.27 -12.63 -5.74
C LYS A 81 -14.36 -13.11 -4.76
N THR A 82 -14.27 -14.36 -4.32
CA THR A 82 -15.31 -14.94 -3.46
C THR A 82 -15.27 -14.40 -2.04
N CYS A 83 -14.09 -14.12 -1.51
CA CYS A 83 -13.92 -13.49 -0.21
C CYS A 83 -14.48 -12.07 -0.21
N ASN A 84 -14.01 -11.23 -1.13
CA ASN A 84 -14.42 -9.82 -1.23
C ASN A 84 -15.92 -9.70 -1.45
N TYR A 85 -16.49 -10.51 -2.37
CA TYR A 85 -17.93 -10.53 -2.60
C TYR A 85 -18.71 -10.87 -1.34
N ALA A 86 -18.30 -11.90 -0.60
CA ALA A 86 -18.98 -12.32 0.61
C ALA A 86 -18.86 -11.31 1.74
N ILE A 87 -17.71 -10.68 1.90
CA ILE A 87 -17.48 -9.62 2.90
C ILE A 87 -18.35 -8.41 2.58
N GLN A 88 -18.35 -7.93 1.35
CA GLN A 88 -19.19 -6.80 0.94
C GLN A 88 -20.69 -7.05 1.12
N LYS A 89 -21.15 -8.29 0.90
CA LYS A 89 -22.56 -8.66 1.18
C LYS A 89 -22.90 -8.62 2.66
N ARG A 90 -21.99 -9.04 3.53
CA ARG A 90 -22.20 -9.10 4.98
C ARG A 90 -21.90 -7.77 5.68
N HIS A 91 -20.93 -7.03 5.18
CA HIS A 91 -20.45 -5.75 5.71
C HIS A 91 -20.41 -4.68 4.60
N PRO A 92 -21.56 -4.16 4.16
CA PRO A 92 -21.65 -3.33 2.95
C PRO A 92 -20.99 -1.95 3.09
N ASN A 93 -20.63 -1.54 4.31
CA ASN A 93 -20.04 -0.22 4.57
C ASN A 93 -18.52 -0.28 4.86
N VAL A 94 -17.89 -1.46 4.75
CA VAL A 94 -16.46 -1.58 4.98
C VAL A 94 -15.66 -1.37 3.70
N MET A 95 -14.43 -0.92 3.84
CA MET A 95 -13.49 -0.75 2.73
C MET A 95 -12.57 -1.96 2.60
N LEU A 96 -12.44 -2.49 1.39
CA LEU A 96 -11.45 -3.50 1.04
C LEU A 96 -10.36 -2.85 0.19
N ILE A 97 -9.13 -2.89 0.68
CA ILE A 97 -8.00 -2.17 0.09
C ILE A 97 -6.92 -3.17 -0.32
N ALA A 98 -6.49 -3.10 -1.58
CA ALA A 98 -5.39 -3.92 -2.08
C ALA A 98 -4.07 -3.15 -2.01
N GLU A 99 -3.07 -3.71 -1.35
CA GLU A 99 -1.68 -3.34 -1.61
C GLU A 99 -1.17 -4.27 -2.71
N ASP A 100 -1.12 -3.75 -3.93
CA ASP A 100 -0.76 -4.50 -5.12
C ASP A 100 0.20 -3.71 -6.03
N SER A 101 1.39 -4.24 -6.21
CA SER A 101 2.44 -3.67 -7.07
C SER A 101 2.32 -4.10 -8.53
N SER A 102 1.38 -4.98 -8.86
CA SER A 102 1.26 -5.54 -10.20
C SER A 102 0.43 -4.65 -11.14
N ASN A 103 0.55 -4.95 -12.42
CA ASN A 103 -0.28 -4.35 -13.47
C ASN A 103 -1.55 -5.18 -13.78
N TYR A 104 -1.98 -6.04 -12.85
CA TYR A 104 -3.22 -6.79 -13.01
C TYR A 104 -4.41 -5.83 -13.13
N LEU A 105 -5.27 -6.09 -14.11
CA LEU A 105 -6.38 -5.19 -14.43
C LEU A 105 -7.63 -5.50 -13.60
N LYS A 106 -8.45 -4.47 -13.36
CA LYS A 106 -9.74 -4.58 -12.68
C LYS A 106 -9.64 -5.05 -11.22
N VAL A 107 -8.59 -4.67 -10.52
CA VAL A 107 -8.45 -4.95 -9.08
C VAL A 107 -9.63 -4.36 -8.31
N THR A 108 -10.05 -3.13 -8.65
CA THR A 108 -11.14 -2.40 -7.99
C THR A 108 -12.48 -2.51 -8.71
N ALA A 109 -12.57 -3.20 -9.83
CA ALA A 109 -13.87 -3.44 -10.46
C ALA A 109 -14.70 -4.46 -9.65
N PRO A 110 -16.03 -4.31 -9.63
CA PRO A 110 -16.91 -5.30 -8.99
C PRO A 110 -16.73 -6.71 -9.56
N VAL A 111 -16.95 -7.70 -8.71
CA VAL A 111 -16.78 -9.12 -9.09
C VAL A 111 -17.71 -9.50 -10.25
N GLU A 112 -18.91 -8.96 -10.28
CA GLU A 112 -19.91 -9.17 -11.34
C GLU A 112 -19.44 -8.70 -12.72
N TYR A 113 -18.48 -7.75 -12.77
CA TYR A 113 -17.85 -7.25 -14.00
C TYR A 113 -16.46 -7.85 -14.23
N GLY A 114 -16.16 -8.95 -13.54
CA GLY A 114 -14.91 -9.71 -13.69
C GLY A 114 -13.74 -9.17 -12.88
N GLY A 115 -13.95 -8.15 -12.03
CA GLY A 115 -12.93 -7.60 -11.14
C GLY A 115 -12.67 -8.43 -9.88
N LEU A 116 -11.73 -7.99 -9.06
CA LEU A 116 -11.40 -8.63 -7.79
C LEU A 116 -12.27 -8.15 -6.62
N GLY A 117 -13.01 -7.04 -6.80
CA GLY A 117 -13.96 -6.52 -5.81
C GLY A 117 -13.32 -5.73 -4.66
N PHE A 118 -12.15 -5.15 -4.85
CA PHE A 118 -11.60 -4.17 -3.91
C PHE A 118 -12.21 -2.79 -4.14
N ASP A 119 -12.30 -1.98 -3.08
CA ASP A 119 -12.73 -0.59 -3.17
C ASP A 119 -11.61 0.34 -3.61
N TYR A 120 -10.37 0.03 -3.17
CA TYR A 120 -9.18 0.80 -3.49
C TYR A 120 -7.97 -0.09 -3.76
N LYS A 121 -7.08 0.40 -4.63
CA LYS A 121 -5.74 -0.14 -4.85
C LYS A 121 -4.70 0.92 -4.48
N TRP A 122 -3.66 0.56 -3.73
CA TRP A 122 -2.53 1.47 -3.52
C TRP A 122 -1.82 1.75 -4.85
N ASP A 123 -1.60 3.04 -5.13
CA ASP A 123 -0.80 3.46 -6.28
C ASP A 123 0.68 3.51 -5.91
N LEU A 124 1.30 2.33 -5.87
CA LEU A 124 2.73 2.20 -5.59
C LEU A 124 3.59 2.80 -6.71
N GLY A 125 3.09 2.81 -7.95
CA GLY A 125 3.75 3.46 -9.09
C GLY A 125 3.86 4.97 -8.86
N TRP A 126 2.75 5.64 -8.55
CA TRP A 126 2.74 7.06 -8.21
C TRP A 126 3.67 7.39 -7.03
N MET A 127 3.62 6.57 -5.98
CA MET A 127 4.43 6.76 -4.78
C MET A 127 5.93 6.68 -5.10
N ASN A 128 6.37 5.61 -5.73
CA ASN A 128 7.77 5.40 -6.09
C ASN A 128 8.28 6.49 -7.03
N ASP A 129 7.55 6.77 -8.11
CA ASP A 129 7.94 7.77 -9.09
C ASP A 129 8.00 9.19 -8.49
N THR A 130 7.07 9.52 -7.59
CA THR A 130 7.05 10.82 -6.89
C THR A 130 8.25 10.98 -5.95
N LEU A 131 8.54 9.96 -5.15
CA LEU A 131 9.69 9.98 -4.23
C LEU A 131 11.03 10.00 -4.98
N ASP A 132 11.14 9.22 -6.04
CA ASP A 132 12.30 9.23 -6.94
C ASP A 132 12.52 10.61 -7.58
N TYR A 133 11.46 11.23 -8.09
CA TYR A 133 11.52 12.57 -8.65
C TYR A 133 12.06 13.60 -7.65
N LEU A 134 11.57 13.53 -6.40
CA LEU A 134 11.98 14.46 -5.35
C LEU A 134 13.39 14.20 -4.81
N SER A 135 13.91 12.98 -4.96
CA SER A 135 15.29 12.65 -4.61
C SER A 135 16.32 13.25 -5.56
N VAL A 136 15.88 13.62 -6.78
CA VAL A 136 16.74 14.27 -7.78
C VAL A 136 16.88 15.76 -7.46
N PRO A 137 18.10 16.35 -7.53
CA PRO A 137 18.30 17.78 -7.36
C PRO A 137 17.43 18.59 -8.34
N PRO A 138 16.82 19.72 -7.92
CA PRO A 138 15.88 20.50 -8.75
C PRO A 138 16.39 20.83 -10.16
N ALA A 139 17.66 21.18 -10.30
CA ALA A 139 18.27 21.50 -11.59
C ALA A 139 18.29 20.31 -12.59
N GLN A 140 18.21 19.08 -12.12
CA GLN A 140 18.25 17.86 -12.94
C GLN A 140 16.85 17.29 -13.22
N ARG A 141 15.81 17.77 -12.55
CA ARG A 141 14.43 17.25 -12.67
C ARG A 141 13.80 17.35 -14.07
N PRO A 142 14.17 18.32 -14.93
CA PRO A 142 13.67 18.30 -16.30
C PRO A 142 13.95 16.98 -17.04
N GLY A 143 15.07 16.30 -16.73
CA GLY A 143 15.41 14.99 -17.33
C GLY A 143 14.57 13.81 -16.84
N VAL A 144 13.84 13.97 -15.73
CA VAL A 144 13.00 12.92 -15.11
C VAL A 144 11.54 13.35 -14.93
N HIS A 145 11.11 14.37 -15.67
CA HIS A 145 9.78 14.97 -15.53
C HIS A 145 8.64 13.97 -15.74
N THR A 146 8.85 12.97 -16.58
CA THR A 146 7.86 11.91 -16.83
C THR A 146 7.44 11.17 -15.56
N LYS A 147 8.31 11.05 -14.56
CA LYS A 147 7.98 10.39 -13.30
C LYS A 147 6.78 11.02 -12.59
N ILE A 148 6.69 12.34 -12.59
CA ILE A 148 5.59 13.02 -11.89
C ILE A 148 4.28 13.05 -12.68
N SER A 149 4.32 12.77 -13.97
CA SER A 149 3.15 12.78 -14.86
C SER A 149 2.68 11.39 -15.32
N PHE A 150 3.50 10.36 -15.15
CA PHE A 150 3.23 9.02 -15.69
C PHE A 150 1.95 8.41 -15.12
N SER A 151 1.65 8.61 -13.85
CA SER A 151 0.43 8.11 -13.21
C SER A 151 -0.85 8.58 -13.90
N MET A 152 -0.82 9.75 -14.56
CA MET A 152 -1.96 10.27 -15.31
C MET A 152 -2.31 9.41 -16.55
N SER A 153 -1.40 8.53 -17.00
CA SER A 153 -1.65 7.63 -18.12
C SER A 153 -2.51 6.41 -17.75
N TYR A 154 -2.60 6.06 -16.46
CA TYR A 154 -3.29 4.86 -15.99
C TYR A 154 -4.29 5.10 -14.85
N PHE A 155 -4.47 6.32 -14.36
CA PHE A 155 -5.28 6.58 -13.17
C PHE A 155 -6.78 6.22 -13.29
N TYR A 156 -7.26 5.93 -14.51
CA TYR A 156 -8.60 5.39 -14.74
C TYR A 156 -8.69 3.85 -14.71
N ASN A 157 -7.55 3.15 -14.59
CA ASN A 157 -7.56 1.68 -14.65
C ASN A 157 -8.16 1.06 -13.39
N ASP A 158 -7.98 1.71 -12.25
CA ASP A 158 -8.48 1.31 -10.94
C ASP A 158 -8.86 2.54 -10.10
N ILE A 159 -9.48 2.33 -8.96
CA ILE A 159 -9.75 3.39 -7.97
C ILE A 159 -8.55 3.43 -7.01
N TYR A 160 -7.68 4.40 -7.23
CA TYR A 160 -6.41 4.46 -6.53
C TYR A 160 -6.48 5.17 -5.17
N LEU A 161 -5.62 4.72 -4.27
CA LEU A 161 -5.25 5.35 -3.02
C LEU A 161 -3.76 5.67 -3.09
N LEU A 162 -3.39 6.94 -2.92
CA LEU A 162 -2.00 7.43 -2.99
C LEU A 162 -1.33 7.22 -1.64
N PRO A 163 -0.38 6.27 -1.49
CA PRO A 163 0.18 5.94 -0.19
C PRO A 163 1.49 6.67 0.08
N PHE A 164 1.56 7.37 1.22
CA PHE A 164 2.78 7.55 1.98
C PHE A 164 2.60 6.77 3.29
N SER A 165 2.83 5.47 3.21
CA SER A 165 2.55 4.51 4.28
C SER A 165 3.71 4.38 5.27
N HIS A 166 3.58 3.45 6.23
CA HIS A 166 4.66 3.10 7.14
C HIS A 166 5.88 2.53 6.42
N ASP A 167 5.68 1.80 5.31
CA ASP A 167 6.76 1.15 4.56
C ASP A 167 7.77 2.14 3.97
N GLU A 168 7.35 3.38 3.70
CA GLU A 168 8.24 4.40 3.15
C GLU A 168 9.13 5.05 4.21
N VAL A 169 8.86 4.83 5.51
CA VAL A 169 9.51 5.57 6.60
C VAL A 169 10.17 4.67 7.65
N VAL A 170 10.50 3.43 7.29
CA VAL A 170 11.12 2.42 8.15
C VAL A 170 12.30 1.72 7.46
N HIS A 171 13.05 0.95 8.21
CA HIS A 171 14.07 0.00 7.74
C HIS A 171 15.21 0.61 6.91
N GLY A 172 15.66 1.81 7.27
CA GLY A 172 16.76 2.49 6.58
C GLY A 172 16.35 3.18 5.28
N LYS A 173 15.04 3.28 5.00
CA LYS A 173 14.51 3.93 3.79
C LYS A 173 14.46 5.45 3.89
N LYS A 174 14.78 6.06 5.05
CA LYS A 174 14.61 7.48 5.39
C LYS A 174 13.14 7.88 5.50
N THR A 175 12.87 9.08 6.01
CA THR A 175 11.52 9.65 6.06
C THR A 175 11.16 10.38 4.77
N ILE A 176 9.89 10.75 4.61
CA ILE A 176 9.43 11.47 3.41
C ILE A 176 10.24 12.76 3.18
N ILE A 177 10.42 13.58 4.22
CA ILE A 177 11.21 14.82 4.09
C ILE A 177 12.70 14.52 3.86
N ASP A 178 13.25 13.48 4.45
CA ASP A 178 14.68 13.18 4.33
C ASP A 178 15.06 12.64 2.95
N LYS A 179 14.12 12.01 2.24
CA LYS A 179 14.30 11.59 0.84
C LYS A 179 14.42 12.77 -0.14
N ILE A 180 13.87 13.94 0.20
CA ILE A 180 13.87 15.12 -0.67
C ILE A 180 15.28 15.66 -0.82
N ALA A 181 15.72 15.96 -2.05
CA ALA A 181 17.01 16.60 -2.32
C ALA A 181 17.05 18.04 -1.83
N GLY A 182 18.22 18.48 -1.34
CA GLY A 182 18.45 19.85 -0.91
C GLY A 182 18.81 19.99 0.57
N ASN A 183 19.04 21.23 1.00
CA ASN A 183 19.30 21.56 2.39
C ASN A 183 18.00 21.58 3.22
N TYR A 184 18.11 21.82 4.52
CA TYR A 184 16.98 21.81 5.45
C TYR A 184 15.81 22.71 5.02
N GLU A 185 16.06 23.96 4.66
CA GLU A 185 15.02 24.90 4.25
C GLU A 185 14.38 24.51 2.92
N GLU A 186 15.19 24.12 1.94
CA GLU A 186 14.74 23.66 0.62
C GLU A 186 13.84 22.42 0.72
N LYS A 187 14.13 21.51 1.65
CA LYS A 187 13.29 20.32 1.89
C LYS A 187 11.87 20.71 2.33
N PHE A 188 11.71 21.69 3.22
CA PHE A 188 10.39 22.13 3.67
C PHE A 188 9.59 22.84 2.56
N HIS A 189 10.24 23.61 1.69
CA HIS A 189 9.57 24.19 0.53
C HIS A 189 9.05 23.12 -0.43
N GLN A 190 9.86 22.12 -0.71
CA GLN A 190 9.49 21.02 -1.57
C GLN A 190 8.45 20.09 -0.92
N LEU A 191 8.52 19.88 0.39
CA LEU A 191 7.54 19.07 1.12
C LEU A 191 6.12 19.67 1.03
N ARG A 192 6.01 21.01 1.14
CA ARG A 192 4.72 21.69 0.92
C ARG A 192 4.19 21.45 -0.49
N THR A 193 5.06 21.57 -1.49
CA THR A 193 4.70 21.32 -2.90
C THR A 193 4.28 19.86 -3.11
N LEU A 194 4.99 18.91 -2.48
CA LEU A 194 4.66 17.49 -2.54
C LEU A 194 3.24 17.22 -2.03
N TYR A 195 2.89 17.75 -0.85
CA TYR A 195 1.55 17.50 -0.30
C TYR A 195 0.48 18.23 -1.09
N LEU A 196 0.72 19.42 -1.61
CA LEU A 196 -0.21 20.08 -2.53
C LEU A 196 -0.43 19.21 -3.77
N TYR A 197 0.63 18.68 -4.37
CA TYR A 197 0.55 17.75 -5.51
C TYR A 197 -0.27 16.49 -5.14
N MET A 198 0.04 15.86 -4.00
CA MET A 198 -0.69 14.69 -3.54
C MET A 198 -2.19 14.98 -3.37
N PHE A 199 -2.55 16.10 -2.71
CA PHE A 199 -3.94 16.43 -2.41
C PHE A 199 -4.75 16.83 -3.66
N THR A 200 -4.10 17.39 -4.66
CA THR A 200 -4.74 17.76 -5.95
C THR A 200 -4.69 16.66 -7.00
N HIS A 201 -3.85 15.63 -6.83
CA HIS A 201 -3.78 14.48 -7.74
C HIS A 201 -5.03 13.58 -7.58
N PRO A 202 -5.56 12.97 -8.66
CA PRO A 202 -6.64 11.98 -8.56
C PRO A 202 -6.30 10.81 -7.62
N GLY A 203 -7.30 10.35 -6.86
CA GLY A 203 -7.16 9.24 -5.91
C GLY A 203 -7.40 9.65 -4.45
N LYS A 204 -7.65 8.68 -3.59
CA LYS A 204 -7.71 8.87 -2.13
C LYS A 204 -6.31 9.05 -1.56
N LYS A 205 -6.21 9.61 -0.36
CA LYS A 205 -4.92 9.96 0.27
C LYS A 205 -4.69 9.09 1.50
N LEU A 206 -3.50 8.50 1.58
CA LEU A 206 -3.01 7.83 2.77
C LEU A 206 -1.72 8.53 3.23
N ASN A 207 -1.76 9.14 4.40
CA ASN A 207 -0.59 9.73 5.03
C ASN A 207 -0.35 9.04 6.38
N PHE A 208 0.80 8.41 6.53
CA PHE A 208 1.16 7.74 7.77
C PHE A 208 1.52 8.76 8.86
N MET A 209 1.17 8.44 10.11
CA MET A 209 1.41 9.29 11.28
C MET A 209 2.88 9.72 11.40
N GLY A 210 3.09 10.99 11.69
CA GLY A 210 4.43 11.61 11.82
C GLY A 210 4.90 12.30 10.54
N ASN A 211 4.42 11.92 9.37
CA ASN A 211 4.78 12.61 8.13
C ASN A 211 4.36 14.09 8.16
N GLU A 212 3.22 14.39 8.78
CA GLU A 212 2.70 15.75 8.97
C GLU A 212 3.54 16.60 9.93
N LEU A 213 4.40 15.98 10.73
CA LEU A 213 5.39 16.68 11.57
C LEU A 213 6.70 16.96 10.83
N ALA A 214 6.84 16.48 9.60
CA ALA A 214 8.08 16.52 8.82
C ALA A 214 9.26 15.87 9.57
N GLU A 215 9.04 14.72 10.18
CA GLU A 215 10.00 14.04 11.04
C GLU A 215 11.18 13.51 10.22
N PHE A 216 12.42 13.74 10.70
CA PHE A 216 13.65 13.25 10.08
C PHE A 216 14.08 11.86 10.62
N LYS A 217 13.45 11.40 11.70
CA LYS A 217 13.68 10.06 12.24
C LYS A 217 12.65 9.11 11.66
N GLU A 218 13.12 7.96 11.22
CA GLU A 218 12.23 6.87 10.82
C GLU A 218 11.30 6.49 11.98
N TRP A 219 10.09 6.06 11.60
CA TRP A 219 9.11 5.61 12.55
C TRP A 219 9.61 4.38 13.32
N ASP A 220 9.34 4.39 14.61
CA ASP A 220 9.72 3.32 15.55
C ASP A 220 8.52 3.07 16.47
N GLU A 221 7.93 1.90 16.39
CA GLU A 221 6.74 1.50 17.16
C GLU A 221 6.96 1.54 18.68
N LYS A 222 8.21 1.60 19.13
CA LYS A 222 8.59 1.67 20.56
C LYS A 222 8.78 3.09 21.06
N LYS A 223 8.64 4.09 20.19
CA LYS A 223 8.89 5.49 20.52
C LYS A 223 7.69 6.36 20.19
N GLN A 224 7.55 7.40 20.99
CA GLN A 224 6.59 8.46 20.72
C GLN A 224 7.02 9.26 19.49
N LEU A 225 6.03 9.75 18.74
CA LEU A 225 6.26 10.72 17.66
C LEU A 225 6.94 12.00 18.19
N GLY A 226 7.70 12.65 17.33
CA GLY A 226 8.49 13.84 17.66
C GLY A 226 7.66 15.12 17.85
N TRP A 227 6.65 15.12 18.72
CA TRP A 227 5.81 16.29 18.98
C TRP A 227 6.59 17.56 19.36
N ASN A 228 7.77 17.39 19.98
CA ASN A 228 8.69 18.49 20.28
C ASN A 228 9.21 19.21 19.02
N LEU A 229 9.12 18.61 17.83
CA LEU A 229 9.49 19.27 16.57
C LEU A 229 8.66 20.51 16.32
N LEU A 230 7.43 20.61 16.83
CA LEU A 230 6.57 21.78 16.68
C LEU A 230 7.11 23.02 17.42
N THR A 231 8.14 22.89 18.25
CA THR A 231 8.88 24.05 18.80
C THR A 231 9.81 24.71 17.81
N TYR A 232 10.12 24.05 16.68
CA TYR A 232 10.95 24.60 15.62
C TYR A 232 10.10 25.27 14.54
N PRO A 233 10.41 26.51 14.13
CA PRO A 233 9.55 27.30 13.24
C PRO A 233 9.20 26.63 11.91
N ALA A 234 10.14 25.88 11.31
CA ALA A 234 9.90 25.22 10.02
C ALA A 234 8.88 24.07 10.14
N HIS A 235 8.96 23.28 11.21
CA HIS A 235 8.03 22.19 11.49
C HIS A 235 6.64 22.71 11.87
N ASP A 236 6.56 23.74 12.72
CA ASP A 236 5.29 24.37 13.09
C ASP A 236 4.60 24.99 11.86
N ALA A 237 5.36 25.72 11.04
CA ALA A 237 4.83 26.30 9.80
C ALA A 237 4.33 25.22 8.82
N PHE A 238 5.04 24.09 8.71
CA PHE A 238 4.60 22.97 7.88
C PHE A 238 3.35 22.30 8.46
N TRP A 239 3.30 22.05 9.76
CA TRP A 239 2.13 21.51 10.44
C TRP A 239 0.88 22.36 10.22
N ASN A 240 1.00 23.67 10.38
CA ASN A 240 -0.10 24.61 10.15
C ASN A 240 -0.53 24.63 8.68
N TYR A 241 0.40 24.56 7.74
CA TYR A 241 0.12 24.40 6.31
C TYR A 241 -0.66 23.10 6.03
N PHE A 242 -0.17 21.98 6.56
CA PHE A 242 -0.80 20.66 6.34
C PHE A 242 -2.23 20.59 6.89
N ARG A 243 -2.51 21.26 8.01
CA ARG A 243 -3.86 21.31 8.59
C ARG A 243 -4.86 22.10 7.76
N VAL A 244 -4.40 23.01 6.94
CA VAL A 244 -5.26 23.87 6.07
C VAL A 244 -5.45 23.24 4.69
N LEU A 245 -4.51 22.40 4.26
CA LEU A 245 -4.55 21.70 2.98
C LEU A 245 -5.64 20.61 2.97
#